data_489d884cb8907a36feb456a3622cf900
#
_entry.id   489d884cb8907a36feb456a3622cf900
#
_cell.length_a   1.000
_cell.length_b   1.000
_cell.length_c   1.000
_cell.angle_alpha   90.00
_cell.angle_beta   90.00
_cell.angle_gamma   90.00
#
_symmetry.space_group_name_H-M   'P 1'
#
loop_
_entity.id
_entity.type
_entity.pdbx_description
1 polymer ?
#
loop_
_entity_poly.entity_id
_entity_poly.type
_entity_poly.pdbx_seq_one_letter_code
_entity_poly.pdbx_strand_id
1 'polypeptide(L)'
;MKLHESTSNDMERIHELARSAMTASYSLSPQQIENVVDEEFSDERLDDMVSRSDGYVFALEDEEFETLVGVIEGRLDGDTGEIRWILEDPEHRGKGVGKELLETTVEKLREDGAERIYVKILDADREGAEFLDDFDVAKAGSQQVEYDGESFVEDLYTLDASEREAVDDESEEELEPTEVALENTETRDGTLIATTDDGETVYLNVAEAKSGTESPFFVTYTDEEFTERFGYFCGNCGSLETARDAQDHIECAECGNVHTPKSAESYDDSYL
;
A
#
# COMPACT_ATOMS: atom_id res chain seq x y z
N MET A 1 -2.47 19.37 -20.19
CA MET A 1 -2.62 19.22 -18.73
C MET A 1 -1.65 20.17 -18.05
N LYS A 2 -1.95 20.60 -16.85
CA LYS A 2 -1.13 21.54 -16.08
C LYS A 2 -0.87 21.00 -14.69
N LEU A 3 0.41 20.76 -14.39
CA LEU A 3 0.86 20.34 -13.07
C LEU A 3 1.14 21.56 -12.19
N HIS A 4 0.75 21.50 -10.92
CA HIS A 4 1.04 22.54 -9.93
C HIS A 4 1.11 21.93 -8.51
N GLU A 5 1.74 22.64 -7.60
CA GLU A 5 1.64 22.35 -6.17
C GLU A 5 0.22 22.66 -5.70
N SER A 6 -0.39 21.74 -4.98
CA SER A 6 -1.75 21.88 -4.48
C SER A 6 -1.86 23.01 -3.46
N THR A 7 -3.02 23.61 -3.41
CA THR A 7 -3.37 24.70 -2.50
C THR A 7 -4.66 24.36 -1.74
N SER A 8 -5.01 25.15 -0.74
CA SER A 8 -6.28 24.99 -0.02
C SER A 8 -7.53 25.04 -0.91
N ASN A 9 -7.43 25.56 -2.13
CA ASN A 9 -8.56 25.59 -3.08
C ASN A 9 -8.78 24.23 -3.75
N ASP A 10 -7.81 23.35 -3.72
CA ASP A 10 -7.85 22.05 -4.38
C ASP A 10 -8.39 20.94 -3.48
N MET A 11 -8.47 21.19 -2.17
CA MET A 11 -8.76 20.17 -1.14
C MET A 11 -10.10 19.45 -1.37
N GLU A 12 -11.18 20.18 -1.63
CA GLU A 12 -12.50 19.58 -1.89
C GLU A 12 -12.43 18.61 -3.08
N ARG A 13 -11.74 19.02 -4.15
CA ARG A 13 -11.61 18.19 -5.35
C ARG A 13 -10.65 17.01 -5.13
N ILE A 14 -9.58 17.18 -4.35
CA ILE A 14 -8.68 16.09 -3.97
C ILE A 14 -9.44 15.01 -3.18
N HIS A 15 -10.26 15.41 -2.22
CA HIS A 15 -11.09 14.48 -1.45
C HIS A 15 -12.08 13.71 -2.34
N GLU A 16 -12.76 14.36 -3.28
CA GLU A 16 -13.64 13.72 -4.25
C GLU A 16 -12.89 12.76 -5.17
N LEU A 17 -11.70 13.18 -5.65
CA LEU A 17 -10.84 12.39 -6.52
C LEU A 17 -10.36 11.11 -5.80
N ALA A 18 -9.92 11.23 -4.53
CA ALA A 18 -9.47 10.10 -3.73
C ALA A 18 -10.59 9.06 -3.58
N ARG A 19 -11.80 9.49 -3.21
CA ARG A 19 -12.95 8.60 -3.10
C ARG A 19 -13.29 7.91 -4.42
N SER A 20 -13.29 8.65 -5.53
CA SER A 20 -13.59 8.11 -6.87
C SER A 20 -12.55 7.10 -7.32
N ALA A 21 -11.25 7.45 -7.20
CA ALA A 21 -10.15 6.59 -7.57
C ALA A 21 -10.14 5.29 -6.75
N MET A 22 -10.27 5.39 -5.42
CA MET A 22 -10.30 4.22 -4.54
C MET A 22 -11.51 3.31 -4.82
N THR A 23 -12.69 3.89 -5.05
CA THR A 23 -13.89 3.10 -5.40
C THR A 23 -13.69 2.31 -6.70
N ALA A 24 -12.94 2.83 -7.64
CA ALA A 24 -12.71 2.19 -8.93
C ALA A 24 -11.59 1.13 -8.91
N SER A 25 -10.53 1.32 -8.09
CA SER A 25 -9.29 0.52 -8.18
C SER A 25 -9.04 -0.38 -6.97
N TYR A 26 -9.56 -0.03 -5.79
CA TYR A 26 -9.19 -0.72 -4.56
C TYR A 26 -10.14 -1.87 -4.23
N SER A 27 -9.58 -2.97 -3.74
CA SER A 27 -10.36 -4.11 -3.21
C SER A 27 -10.72 -3.87 -1.74
N LEU A 28 -11.41 -2.75 -1.47
CA LEU A 28 -11.86 -2.34 -0.14
C LEU A 28 -13.38 -2.23 -0.09
N SER A 29 -13.94 -2.43 1.08
CA SER A 29 -15.36 -2.14 1.32
C SER A 29 -15.62 -0.62 1.26
N PRO A 30 -16.87 -0.18 0.99
CA PRO A 30 -17.17 1.25 1.02
C PRO A 30 -16.83 1.93 2.36
N GLN A 31 -16.97 1.21 3.49
CA GLN A 31 -16.63 1.75 4.81
C GLN A 31 -15.12 1.95 4.96
N GLN A 32 -14.32 1.00 4.52
CA GLN A 32 -12.86 1.10 4.54
C GLN A 32 -12.36 2.27 3.67
N ILE A 33 -12.97 2.47 2.49
CA ILE A 33 -12.66 3.62 1.64
C ILE A 33 -12.96 4.93 2.36
N GLU A 34 -14.14 5.04 3.01
CA GLU A 34 -14.48 6.23 3.79
C GLU A 34 -13.48 6.48 4.92
N ASN A 35 -13.09 5.43 5.68
CA ASN A 35 -12.14 5.54 6.77
C ASN A 35 -10.78 6.08 6.27
N VAL A 36 -10.25 5.53 5.19
CA VAL A 36 -9.00 6.00 4.58
C VAL A 36 -9.13 7.44 4.06
N VAL A 37 -10.23 7.75 3.37
CA VAL A 37 -10.44 9.08 2.77
C VAL A 37 -10.65 10.14 3.85
N ASP A 38 -11.42 9.85 4.90
CA ASP A 38 -11.68 10.80 5.97
C ASP A 38 -10.43 11.08 6.83
N GLU A 39 -9.50 10.13 6.94
CA GLU A 39 -8.26 10.30 7.68
C GLU A 39 -7.15 10.94 6.82
N GLU A 40 -6.86 10.39 5.64
CA GLU A 40 -5.71 10.79 4.82
C GLU A 40 -5.99 12.01 3.92
N PHE A 41 -7.26 12.28 3.58
CA PHE A 41 -7.65 13.39 2.72
C PHE A 41 -8.58 14.40 3.38
N SER A 42 -8.63 14.41 4.73
CA SER A 42 -9.33 15.46 5.48
C SER A 42 -8.71 16.84 5.22
N ASP A 43 -9.51 17.89 5.34
CA ASP A 43 -9.05 19.28 5.17
C ASP A 43 -7.87 19.60 6.10
N GLU A 44 -7.89 19.09 7.35
CA GLU A 44 -6.83 19.30 8.35
C GLU A 44 -5.52 18.62 7.93
N ARG A 45 -5.60 17.37 7.45
CA ARG A 45 -4.42 16.59 7.00
C ARG A 45 -3.80 17.20 5.74
N LEU A 46 -4.63 17.58 4.77
CA LEU A 46 -4.18 18.21 3.53
C LEU A 46 -3.58 19.60 3.78
N ASP A 47 -4.18 20.40 4.67
CA ASP A 47 -3.64 21.73 5.04
C ASP A 47 -2.29 21.61 5.75
N ASP A 48 -2.12 20.61 6.63
CA ASP A 48 -0.84 20.28 7.25
C ASP A 48 0.21 19.90 6.18
N MET A 49 -0.15 19.02 5.26
CA MET A 49 0.74 18.57 4.19
C MET A 49 1.23 19.72 3.29
N VAL A 50 0.29 20.55 2.82
CA VAL A 50 0.62 21.70 1.94
C VAL A 50 1.42 22.78 2.69
N SER A 51 1.25 22.88 4.02
CA SER A 51 1.95 23.87 4.85
C SER A 51 3.37 23.44 5.26
N ARG A 52 3.74 22.17 5.09
CA ARG A 52 5.04 21.62 5.50
C ARG A 52 6.12 21.99 4.49
N SER A 53 7.33 22.21 4.99
CA SER A 53 8.52 22.45 4.15
C SER A 53 9.19 21.18 3.62
N ASP A 54 8.79 20.00 4.14
CA ASP A 54 9.30 18.68 3.81
C ASP A 54 8.25 17.80 3.08
N GLY A 55 7.09 18.38 2.77
CA GLY A 55 5.99 17.72 2.08
C GLY A 55 5.60 18.39 0.77
N TYR A 56 5.17 17.61 -0.19
CA TYR A 56 4.70 18.03 -1.51
C TYR A 56 3.37 17.36 -1.81
N VAL A 57 2.39 18.12 -2.24
CA VAL A 57 1.16 17.60 -2.84
C VAL A 57 1.06 18.21 -4.23
N PHE A 58 1.33 17.41 -5.26
CA PHE A 58 1.17 17.86 -6.65
C PHE A 58 -0.18 17.44 -7.18
N ALA A 59 -0.80 18.33 -7.91
CA ALA A 59 -2.05 18.09 -8.62
C ALA A 59 -1.88 18.33 -10.11
N LEU A 60 -2.53 17.50 -10.91
CA LEU A 60 -2.60 17.63 -12.36
C LEU A 60 -4.01 18.06 -12.77
N GLU A 61 -4.11 19.16 -13.48
CA GLU A 61 -5.36 19.77 -13.96
C GLU A 61 -5.53 19.49 -15.48
N ASP A 62 -6.72 19.06 -15.86
CA ASP A 62 -7.12 19.09 -17.28
C ASP A 62 -7.57 20.49 -17.64
N GLU A 63 -6.78 21.19 -18.47
CA GLU A 63 -7.04 22.58 -18.87
C GLU A 63 -8.29 22.76 -19.74
N GLU A 64 -8.79 21.69 -20.38
CA GLU A 64 -10.00 21.75 -21.20
C GLU A 64 -11.27 21.78 -20.31
N PHE A 65 -11.22 21.03 -19.22
CA PHE A 65 -12.35 20.91 -18.29
C PHE A 65 -12.17 21.70 -17.00
N GLU A 66 -11.00 22.34 -16.81
CA GLU A 66 -10.63 23.11 -15.61
C GLU A 66 -10.90 22.29 -14.32
N THR A 67 -10.49 21.02 -14.32
CA THR A 67 -10.71 20.09 -13.19
C THR A 67 -9.45 19.31 -12.87
N LEU A 68 -9.21 18.98 -11.59
CA LEU A 68 -8.15 18.09 -11.16
C LEU A 68 -8.46 16.66 -11.59
N VAL A 69 -7.47 16.03 -12.22
CA VAL A 69 -7.56 14.66 -12.74
C VAL A 69 -6.54 13.71 -12.13
N GLY A 70 -5.64 14.23 -11.31
CA GLY A 70 -4.68 13.42 -10.58
C GLY A 70 -4.05 14.16 -9.42
N VAL A 71 -3.62 13.42 -8.40
CA VAL A 71 -2.91 13.93 -7.22
C VAL A 71 -1.87 12.92 -6.76
N ILE A 72 -0.79 13.42 -6.18
CA ILE A 72 0.30 12.62 -5.59
C ILE A 72 0.82 13.32 -4.34
N GLU A 73 1.16 12.54 -3.32
CA GLU A 73 1.84 13.00 -2.12
C GLU A 73 3.32 12.57 -2.15
N GLY A 74 4.22 13.52 -1.90
CA GLY A 74 5.64 13.28 -1.67
C GLY A 74 6.09 13.88 -0.35
N ARG A 75 7.04 13.22 0.34
CA ARG A 75 7.64 13.69 1.58
C ARG A 75 9.13 13.41 1.60
N LEU A 76 9.90 14.34 2.16
CA LEU A 76 11.33 14.15 2.41
C LEU A 76 11.56 14.04 3.92
N ASP A 77 12.14 12.91 4.38
CA ASP A 77 12.56 12.70 5.75
C ASP A 77 14.07 12.39 5.76
N GLY A 78 14.87 13.37 6.19
CA GLY A 78 16.32 13.30 6.11
C GLY A 78 16.82 13.19 4.66
N ASP A 79 17.35 12.02 4.30
CA ASP A 79 17.82 11.66 2.96
C ASP A 79 16.86 10.71 2.22
N THR A 80 15.71 10.42 2.82
CA THR A 80 14.74 9.45 2.31
C THR A 80 13.48 10.17 1.81
N GLY A 81 13.15 9.97 0.55
CA GLY A 81 11.91 10.39 -0.07
C GLY A 81 10.84 9.31 0.04
N GLU A 82 9.64 9.68 0.42
CA GLU A 82 8.47 8.83 0.42
C GLU A 82 7.43 9.36 -0.55
N ILE A 83 6.85 8.50 -1.37
CA ILE A 83 5.76 8.82 -2.29
C ILE A 83 4.55 7.98 -1.93
N ARG A 84 3.40 8.62 -1.79
CA ARG A 84 2.13 7.96 -1.44
C ARG A 84 0.99 8.53 -2.29
N TRP A 85 -0.13 7.83 -2.29
CA TRP A 85 -1.40 8.32 -2.85
C TRP A 85 -1.27 8.84 -4.28
N ILE A 86 -0.73 8.00 -5.18
CA ILE A 86 -0.76 8.27 -6.61
C ILE A 86 -2.16 7.96 -7.10
N LEU A 87 -3.02 8.98 -7.19
CA LEU A 87 -4.42 8.84 -7.52
C LEU A 87 -4.75 9.52 -8.85
N GLU A 88 -5.48 8.81 -9.70
CA GLU A 88 -5.91 9.29 -11.01
C GLU A 88 -7.43 9.18 -11.14
N ASP A 89 -8.06 10.20 -11.72
CA ASP A 89 -9.48 10.15 -12.05
C ASP A 89 -9.75 8.98 -13.00
N PRO A 90 -10.69 8.07 -12.67
CA PRO A 90 -10.97 6.90 -13.50
C PRO A 90 -11.30 7.21 -14.97
N GLU A 91 -11.86 8.38 -15.27
CA GLU A 91 -12.17 8.82 -16.64
C GLU A 91 -10.95 9.33 -17.41
N HIS A 92 -9.81 9.52 -16.72
CA HIS A 92 -8.56 10.02 -17.28
C HIS A 92 -7.45 8.96 -17.36
N ARG A 93 -7.74 7.72 -17.01
CA ARG A 93 -6.79 6.61 -17.06
C ARG A 93 -6.19 6.40 -18.45
N GLY A 94 -4.94 5.94 -18.45
CA GLY A 94 -4.20 5.69 -19.68
C GLY A 94 -3.77 6.95 -20.44
N LYS A 95 -4.00 8.15 -19.89
CA LYS A 95 -3.54 9.44 -20.47
C LYS A 95 -2.17 9.88 -19.95
N GLY A 96 -1.53 9.08 -19.09
CA GLY A 96 -0.21 9.34 -18.53
C GLY A 96 -0.20 10.27 -17.31
N VAL A 97 -1.35 10.49 -16.67
CA VAL A 97 -1.50 11.32 -15.47
C VAL A 97 -0.61 10.82 -14.33
N GLY A 98 -0.74 9.54 -13.93
CA GLY A 98 0.07 8.95 -12.86
C GLY A 98 1.56 9.00 -13.15
N LYS A 99 1.97 8.77 -14.40
CA LYS A 99 3.37 8.84 -14.82
C LYS A 99 3.94 10.25 -14.65
N GLU A 100 3.25 11.28 -15.13
CA GLU A 100 3.70 12.69 -15.02
C GLU A 100 3.83 13.10 -13.56
N LEU A 101 2.86 12.69 -12.71
CA LEU A 101 2.89 12.94 -11.28
C LEU A 101 4.09 12.27 -10.60
N LEU A 102 4.31 10.97 -10.85
CA LEU A 102 5.40 10.21 -10.24
C LEU A 102 6.76 10.76 -10.65
N GLU A 103 7.01 10.97 -11.95
CA GLU A 103 8.28 11.48 -12.47
C GLU A 103 8.60 12.86 -11.87
N THR A 104 7.62 13.77 -11.81
CA THR A 104 7.81 15.11 -11.23
C THR A 104 8.11 15.06 -9.74
N THR A 105 7.42 14.19 -8.99
CA THR A 105 7.63 14.07 -7.54
C THR A 105 9.01 13.46 -7.24
N VAL A 106 9.43 12.46 -8.00
CA VAL A 106 10.78 11.88 -7.90
C VAL A 106 11.86 12.93 -8.19
N GLU A 107 11.69 13.71 -9.28
CA GLU A 107 12.64 14.78 -9.61
C GLU A 107 12.75 15.81 -8.47
N LYS A 108 11.61 16.24 -7.93
CA LYS A 108 11.56 17.20 -6.83
C LYS A 108 12.22 16.66 -5.55
N LEU A 109 11.93 15.44 -5.15
CA LEU A 109 12.56 14.80 -3.98
C LEU A 109 14.07 14.69 -4.14
N ARG A 110 14.56 14.31 -5.34
CA ARG A 110 16.00 14.26 -5.65
C ARG A 110 16.66 15.65 -5.60
N GLU A 111 16.01 16.68 -6.15
CA GLU A 111 16.51 18.07 -6.09
C GLU A 111 16.66 18.55 -4.65
N ASP A 112 15.75 18.16 -3.77
CA ASP A 112 15.74 18.55 -2.36
C ASP A 112 16.60 17.63 -1.46
N GLY A 113 17.27 16.62 -2.04
CA GLY A 113 18.32 15.85 -1.38
C GLY A 113 17.96 14.41 -1.02
N ALA A 114 16.87 13.85 -1.54
CA ALA A 114 16.59 12.44 -1.34
C ALA A 114 17.68 11.58 -2.00
N GLU A 115 18.34 10.75 -1.21
CA GLU A 115 19.29 9.73 -1.69
C GLU A 115 18.58 8.41 -1.97
N ARG A 116 17.49 8.13 -1.24
CA ARG A 116 16.63 6.96 -1.40
C ARG A 116 15.20 7.41 -1.62
N ILE A 117 14.44 6.69 -2.45
CA ILE A 117 13.00 6.97 -2.67
C ILE A 117 12.21 5.68 -2.62
N TYR A 118 11.19 5.68 -1.75
CA TYR A 118 10.21 4.62 -1.63
C TYR A 118 8.86 5.08 -2.14
N VAL A 119 8.20 4.22 -2.90
CA VAL A 119 6.78 4.37 -3.28
C VAL A 119 5.98 3.41 -2.42
N LYS A 120 4.98 3.92 -1.73
CA LYS A 120 4.11 3.18 -0.81
C LYS A 120 2.73 3.02 -1.43
N ILE A 121 2.27 1.79 -1.57
CA ILE A 121 0.98 1.46 -2.19
C ILE A 121 0.25 0.48 -1.29
N LEU A 122 -1.03 0.74 -0.99
CA LEU A 122 -1.85 -0.25 -0.29
C LEU A 122 -1.97 -1.53 -1.14
N ASP A 123 -1.75 -2.71 -0.53
CA ASP A 123 -1.91 -4.01 -1.21
C ASP A 123 -3.33 -4.18 -1.79
N ALA A 124 -4.30 -3.47 -1.23
CA ALA A 124 -5.66 -3.41 -1.74
C ALA A 124 -5.80 -2.67 -3.09
N ASP A 125 -4.81 -1.86 -3.51
CA ASP A 125 -4.80 -1.21 -4.83
C ASP A 125 -4.47 -2.22 -5.93
N ARG A 126 -5.47 -2.61 -6.71
CA ARG A 126 -5.35 -3.62 -7.75
C ARG A 126 -4.49 -3.19 -8.94
N GLU A 127 -4.39 -1.89 -9.17
CA GLU A 127 -3.71 -1.30 -10.33
C GLU A 127 -2.36 -0.68 -9.97
N GLY A 128 -2.14 -0.33 -8.69
CA GLY A 128 -0.94 0.39 -8.26
C GLY A 128 0.35 -0.39 -8.47
N ALA A 129 0.38 -1.69 -8.18
CA ALA A 129 1.56 -2.51 -8.42
C ALA A 129 1.84 -2.68 -9.93
N GLU A 130 0.80 -2.92 -10.75
CA GLU A 130 0.92 -3.03 -12.22
C GLU A 130 1.41 -1.70 -12.84
N PHE A 131 0.93 -0.56 -12.32
CA PHE A 131 1.41 0.75 -12.72
C PHE A 131 2.91 0.91 -12.47
N LEU A 132 3.41 0.41 -11.33
CA LEU A 132 4.82 0.49 -11.00
C LEU A 132 5.72 -0.44 -11.85
N ASP A 133 5.17 -1.49 -12.47
CA ASP A 133 5.92 -2.37 -13.38
C ASP A 133 6.47 -1.63 -14.62
N ASP A 134 5.86 -0.50 -15.00
CA ASP A 134 6.35 0.37 -16.08
C ASP A 134 7.59 1.20 -15.68
N PHE A 135 7.91 1.20 -14.39
CA PHE A 135 9.08 1.89 -13.83
C PHE A 135 10.10 0.88 -13.34
N ASP A 136 11.35 1.30 -13.28
CA ASP A 136 12.42 0.45 -12.79
C ASP A 136 12.43 0.44 -11.26
N VAL A 137 11.48 -0.26 -10.64
CA VAL A 137 11.30 -0.39 -9.19
C VAL A 137 11.45 -1.85 -8.74
N ALA A 138 11.76 -2.05 -7.47
CA ALA A 138 11.74 -3.36 -6.82
C ALA A 138 10.92 -3.29 -5.53
N LYS A 139 10.18 -4.36 -5.21
CA LYS A 139 9.49 -4.45 -3.93
C LYS A 139 10.52 -4.61 -2.82
N ALA A 140 10.58 -3.66 -1.88
CA ALA A 140 11.50 -3.65 -0.75
C ALA A 140 10.91 -4.30 0.51
N GLY A 141 9.58 -4.43 0.59
CA GLY A 141 8.92 -5.03 1.74
C GLY A 141 7.44 -4.70 1.80
N SER A 142 6.83 -4.96 2.95
CA SER A 142 5.46 -4.57 3.27
C SER A 142 5.39 -4.17 4.74
N GLN A 143 4.48 -3.26 5.07
CA GLN A 143 4.23 -2.84 6.46
C GLN A 143 2.73 -2.80 6.74
N GLN A 144 2.38 -2.82 8.02
CA GLN A 144 1.02 -2.55 8.44
C GLN A 144 0.81 -1.06 8.67
N VAL A 145 -0.35 -0.57 8.26
CA VAL A 145 -0.83 0.78 8.55
C VAL A 145 -2.25 0.68 9.10
N GLU A 146 -2.66 1.65 9.88
CA GLU A 146 -3.98 1.68 10.52
C GLU A 146 -4.72 2.95 10.10
N TYR A 147 -5.97 2.81 9.69
CA TYR A 147 -6.89 3.92 9.43
C TYR A 147 -8.20 3.67 10.17
N ASP A 148 -8.56 4.60 11.04
CA ASP A 148 -9.76 4.55 11.91
C ASP A 148 -9.90 3.22 12.69
N GLY A 149 -8.76 2.68 13.17
CA GLY A 149 -8.70 1.43 13.94
C GLY A 149 -8.78 0.15 13.09
N GLU A 150 -8.78 0.25 11.77
CA GLU A 150 -8.69 -0.89 10.85
C GLU A 150 -7.28 -1.02 10.28
N SER A 151 -6.75 -2.25 10.24
CA SER A 151 -5.40 -2.53 9.76
C SER A 151 -5.37 -2.84 8.27
N PHE A 152 -4.42 -2.22 7.55
CA PHE A 152 -4.18 -2.41 6.12
C PHE A 152 -2.73 -2.84 5.89
N VAL A 153 -2.46 -3.45 4.75
CA VAL A 153 -1.10 -3.73 4.27
C VAL A 153 -0.70 -2.67 3.26
N GLU A 154 0.48 -2.09 3.44
CA GLU A 154 1.10 -1.14 2.53
C GLU A 154 2.40 -1.77 2.00
N ASP A 155 2.49 -1.95 0.70
CA ASP A 155 3.67 -2.45 0.01
C ASP A 155 4.64 -1.30 -0.26
N LEU A 156 5.92 -1.54 0.00
CA LEU A 156 7.01 -0.60 -0.24
C LEU A 156 7.79 -1.00 -1.49
N TYR A 157 8.01 -0.06 -2.39
CA TYR A 157 8.81 -0.23 -3.60
C TYR A 157 9.94 0.78 -3.60
N THR A 158 11.16 0.36 -3.96
CA THR A 158 12.33 1.25 -4.09
C THR A 158 12.62 1.56 -5.54
N LEU A 159 13.01 2.83 -5.80
CA LEU A 159 13.51 3.30 -7.09
C LEU A 159 15.04 3.21 -7.20
N ASP A 160 15.71 2.75 -6.15
CA ASP A 160 17.17 2.78 -6.07
C ASP A 160 17.81 1.43 -6.42
N ALA A 161 18.64 1.43 -7.46
CA ALA A 161 19.28 0.23 -7.99
C ALA A 161 20.20 -0.49 -6.96
N SER A 162 20.77 0.26 -6.01
CA SER A 162 21.64 -0.30 -4.97
C SER A 162 20.87 -1.11 -3.92
N GLU A 163 19.60 -0.80 -3.71
CA GLU A 163 18.73 -1.52 -2.78
C GLU A 163 18.08 -2.76 -3.42
N ARG A 164 18.02 -2.80 -4.76
CA ARG A 164 17.53 -3.99 -5.50
C ARG A 164 18.44 -5.20 -5.32
N GLU A 165 19.77 -4.98 -5.26
CA GLU A 165 20.75 -6.05 -5.02
C GLU A 165 20.72 -6.53 -3.56
N ALA A 166 20.20 -5.73 -2.62
CA ALA A 166 20.07 -6.07 -1.20
C ALA A 166 18.81 -6.89 -0.89
N VAL A 167 17.76 -6.80 -1.72
CA VAL A 167 16.55 -7.61 -1.59
C VAL A 167 16.77 -9.06 -2.02
N ASP A 168 17.76 -9.31 -2.91
CA ASP A 168 18.17 -10.66 -3.32
C ASP A 168 19.24 -11.30 -2.40
N ASP A 169 19.86 -10.54 -1.48
CA ASP A 169 20.91 -11.04 -0.60
C ASP A 169 20.90 -10.28 0.75
N GLU A 170 20.16 -10.83 1.71
CA GLU A 170 20.22 -10.50 3.14
C GLU A 170 20.27 -8.99 3.48
N SER A 171 19.13 -8.34 3.66
CA SER A 171 19.04 -7.26 4.63
C SER A 171 17.70 -7.28 5.36
N GLU A 172 17.64 -8.03 6.45
CA GLU A 172 16.87 -7.68 7.62
C GLU A 172 17.45 -6.37 8.20
N GLU A 173 17.24 -5.23 7.58
CA GLU A 173 17.22 -4.01 8.36
C GLU A 173 15.88 -4.02 9.09
N GLU A 174 15.97 -4.29 10.39
CA GLU A 174 14.90 -4.20 11.36
C GLU A 174 14.17 -2.86 11.20
N LEU A 175 13.09 -2.85 10.40
CA LEU A 175 11.99 -1.95 10.64
C LEU A 175 11.54 -2.32 12.06
N GLU A 176 11.71 -1.41 13.02
CA GLU A 176 11.30 -1.65 14.40
C GLU A 176 9.88 -2.23 14.35
N PRO A 177 9.66 -3.46 14.86
CA PRO A 177 8.35 -4.07 14.81
C PRO A 177 7.41 -3.14 15.56
N THR A 178 6.49 -2.50 14.86
CA THR A 178 5.30 -1.96 15.51
C THR A 178 4.76 -3.13 16.31
N GLU A 179 4.64 -3.01 17.64
CA GLU A 179 4.13 -4.08 18.51
C GLU A 179 2.69 -4.39 18.07
N VAL A 180 2.57 -5.24 17.07
CA VAL A 180 1.27 -5.74 16.63
C VAL A 180 0.83 -6.77 17.66
N ALA A 181 -0.03 -6.35 18.56
CA ALA A 181 -0.67 -7.25 19.53
C ALA A 181 -1.76 -8.07 18.80
N LEU A 182 -1.35 -9.12 18.08
CA LEU A 182 -2.28 -10.05 17.47
C LEU A 182 -2.84 -11.05 18.52
N GLU A 183 -4.14 -11.27 18.51
CA GLU A 183 -4.75 -12.30 19.36
C GLU A 183 -4.15 -13.67 19.04
N ASN A 184 -3.97 -14.52 20.07
CA ASN A 184 -3.41 -15.86 19.97
C ASN A 184 -1.96 -15.94 19.46
N THR A 185 -1.17 -14.88 19.60
CA THR A 185 0.26 -14.90 19.30
C THR A 185 1.11 -14.64 20.56
N GLU A 186 2.35 -15.12 20.51
CA GLU A 186 3.40 -14.82 21.49
C GLU A 186 4.64 -14.30 20.75
N THR A 187 5.40 -13.38 21.35
CA THR A 187 6.69 -12.95 20.81
C THR A 187 7.80 -13.77 21.42
N ARG A 188 8.62 -14.43 20.57
CA ARG A 188 9.82 -15.14 20.99
C ARG A 188 11.00 -14.68 20.17
N ASP A 189 12.05 -14.18 20.85
CA ASP A 189 13.28 -13.66 20.23
C ASP A 189 13.04 -12.60 19.12
N GLY A 190 11.97 -11.78 19.28
CA GLY A 190 11.59 -10.74 18.33
C GLY A 190 10.62 -11.20 17.24
N THR A 191 10.38 -12.50 17.09
CA THR A 191 9.47 -13.06 16.09
C THR A 191 8.11 -13.41 16.71
N LEU A 192 7.03 -13.07 16.03
CA LEU A 192 5.68 -13.51 16.40
C LEU A 192 5.49 -14.98 16.08
N ILE A 193 4.96 -15.71 17.03
CA ILE A 193 4.63 -17.14 16.88
C ILE A 193 3.17 -17.39 17.25
N ALA A 194 2.57 -18.38 16.60
CA ALA A 194 1.28 -18.93 16.97
C ALA A 194 1.41 -20.45 17.17
N THR A 195 0.43 -21.03 17.84
CA THR A 195 0.40 -22.48 18.09
C THR A 195 -0.79 -23.08 17.37
N THR A 196 -0.56 -24.14 16.57
CA THR A 196 -1.62 -24.90 15.91
C THR A 196 -2.42 -25.74 16.92
N ASP A 197 -3.58 -26.23 16.53
CA ASP A 197 -4.41 -27.14 17.35
C ASP A 197 -3.69 -28.43 17.76
N ASP A 198 -2.74 -28.88 16.94
CA ASP A 198 -1.90 -30.06 17.21
C ASP A 198 -0.70 -29.72 18.13
N GLY A 199 -0.55 -28.46 18.53
CA GLY A 199 0.50 -28.00 19.46
C GLY A 199 1.84 -27.71 18.77
N GLU A 200 1.88 -27.60 17.45
CA GLU A 200 3.06 -27.18 16.71
C GLU A 200 3.18 -25.65 16.72
N THR A 201 4.42 -25.14 16.81
CA THR A 201 4.71 -23.71 16.72
C THR A 201 4.87 -23.32 15.25
N VAL A 202 4.24 -22.22 14.85
CA VAL A 202 4.44 -21.58 13.56
C VAL A 202 4.91 -20.14 13.75
N TYR A 203 5.72 -19.66 12.83
CA TYR A 203 6.35 -18.33 12.85
C TYR A 203 5.62 -17.43 11.87
N LEU A 204 5.22 -16.24 12.31
CA LEU A 204 4.52 -15.25 11.49
C LEU A 204 5.53 -14.30 10.84
N ASN A 205 5.55 -14.25 9.51
CA ASN A 205 6.26 -13.20 8.80
C ASN A 205 5.35 -11.99 8.63
N VAL A 206 5.54 -10.96 9.45
CA VAL A 206 4.71 -9.74 9.40
C VAL A 206 5.02 -8.88 8.16
N ALA A 207 6.19 -9.06 7.55
CA ALA A 207 6.54 -8.40 6.29
C ALA A 207 5.87 -9.06 5.07
N GLU A 208 5.38 -10.30 5.21
CA GLU A 208 4.60 -10.99 4.18
C GLU A 208 3.14 -11.08 4.59
N ALA A 209 2.38 -10.02 4.32
CA ALA A 209 0.97 -9.96 4.61
C ALA A 209 0.13 -9.82 3.34
N LYS A 210 -1.15 -10.15 3.45
CA LYS A 210 -2.17 -9.98 2.42
C LYS A 210 -3.37 -9.26 2.99
N SER A 211 -3.86 -8.22 2.33
CA SER A 211 -5.06 -7.50 2.76
C SER A 211 -6.25 -8.44 2.86
N GLY A 212 -6.99 -8.35 3.95
CA GLY A 212 -8.28 -9.02 4.11
C GLY A 212 -9.41 -8.00 4.20
N THR A 213 -10.67 -8.46 4.15
CA THR A 213 -11.85 -7.60 4.27
C THR A 213 -12.02 -6.96 5.65
N GLU A 214 -11.47 -7.59 6.69
CA GLU A 214 -11.55 -7.11 8.09
C GLU A 214 -10.18 -6.80 8.67
N SER A 215 -9.16 -7.61 8.33
CA SER A 215 -7.79 -7.49 8.84
C SER A 215 -6.84 -8.31 7.95
N PRO A 216 -5.53 -8.00 7.94
CA PRO A 216 -4.56 -8.73 7.12
C PRO A 216 -4.45 -10.22 7.44
N PHE A 217 -4.04 -10.99 6.45
CA PHE A 217 -3.56 -12.36 6.61
C PHE A 217 -2.04 -12.37 6.58
N PHE A 218 -1.40 -12.94 7.59
CA PHE A 218 0.05 -13.07 7.67
C PHE A 218 0.50 -14.43 7.17
N VAL A 219 1.56 -14.47 6.38
CA VAL A 219 2.17 -15.73 5.98
C VAL A 219 2.81 -16.38 7.19
N THR A 220 2.61 -17.70 7.36
CA THR A 220 3.19 -18.46 8.45
C THR A 220 4.10 -19.56 7.95
N TYR A 221 5.15 -19.85 8.72
CA TYR A 221 6.22 -20.78 8.42
C TYR A 221 6.41 -21.78 9.55
N THR A 222 6.99 -22.96 9.22
CA THR A 222 7.32 -23.99 10.21
C THR A 222 8.67 -23.73 10.88
N ASP A 223 9.48 -22.80 10.37
CA ASP A 223 10.85 -22.49 10.81
C ASP A 223 11.05 -20.96 10.98
N GLU A 224 12.04 -20.58 11.81
CA GLU A 224 12.39 -19.18 12.10
C GLU A 224 13.04 -18.45 10.92
N GLU A 225 13.65 -19.18 9.99
CA GLU A 225 14.30 -18.63 8.80
C GLU A 225 13.30 -18.36 7.67
N PHE A 226 12.00 -18.55 7.90
CA PHE A 226 10.91 -18.35 6.93
C PHE A 226 11.10 -19.09 5.59
N THR A 227 11.63 -20.32 5.64
CA THR A 227 11.95 -21.11 4.44
C THR A 227 10.87 -22.10 4.05
N GLU A 228 10.14 -22.68 5.03
CA GLU A 228 9.11 -23.66 4.78
C GLU A 228 7.71 -23.12 5.18
N ARG A 229 6.96 -22.70 4.18
CA ARG A 229 5.64 -22.09 4.37
C ARG A 229 4.62 -23.07 4.95
N PHE A 230 3.96 -22.68 6.03
CA PHE A 230 2.88 -23.44 6.66
C PHE A 230 1.52 -23.05 6.07
N GLY A 231 1.18 -21.76 6.08
CA GLY A 231 -0.12 -21.26 5.65
C GLY A 231 -0.29 -19.77 5.91
N TYR A 232 -1.49 -19.42 6.42
CA TYR A 232 -1.80 -18.03 6.77
C TYR A 232 -2.39 -17.97 8.18
N PHE A 233 -2.09 -16.88 8.86
CA PHE A 233 -2.70 -16.49 10.13
C PHE A 233 -3.68 -15.34 9.87
N CYS A 234 -4.90 -15.46 10.38
CA CYS A 234 -5.90 -14.40 10.24
C CYS A 234 -5.70 -13.33 11.32
N GLY A 235 -5.32 -12.12 10.93
CA GLY A 235 -5.14 -10.99 11.85
C GLY A 235 -6.42 -10.55 12.56
N ASN A 236 -7.61 -10.87 12.01
CA ASN A 236 -8.89 -10.47 12.58
C ASN A 236 -9.29 -11.31 13.82
N CYS A 237 -9.07 -12.62 13.80
CA CYS A 237 -9.51 -13.50 14.89
C CYS A 237 -8.40 -14.38 15.48
N GLY A 238 -7.15 -14.25 14.99
CA GLY A 238 -6.02 -15.03 15.49
C GLY A 238 -6.05 -16.51 15.13
N SER A 239 -6.78 -16.91 14.08
CA SER A 239 -6.93 -18.29 13.66
C SER A 239 -5.94 -18.68 12.57
N LEU A 240 -5.44 -19.91 12.62
CA LEU A 240 -4.69 -20.58 11.57
C LEU A 240 -5.58 -21.40 10.62
N GLU A 241 -6.89 -21.50 10.89
CA GLU A 241 -7.85 -22.21 10.05
C GLU A 241 -8.22 -21.36 8.82
N THR A 242 -7.28 -21.24 7.90
CA THR A 242 -7.42 -20.49 6.66
C THR A 242 -7.31 -21.41 5.46
N ALA A 243 -8.11 -21.16 4.43
CA ALA A 243 -8.07 -21.88 3.17
C ALA A 243 -7.62 -20.96 2.05
N ARG A 244 -6.72 -21.45 1.18
CA ARG A 244 -6.29 -20.76 -0.05
C ARG A 244 -6.71 -21.60 -1.25
N ASP A 245 -7.36 -20.98 -2.22
CA ASP A 245 -7.70 -21.64 -3.48
C ASP A 245 -6.62 -21.47 -4.57
N ALA A 246 -6.86 -22.03 -5.76
CA ALA A 246 -5.93 -21.98 -6.88
C ALA A 246 -5.84 -20.57 -7.54
N GLN A 247 -6.70 -19.66 -7.18
CA GLN A 247 -6.74 -18.28 -7.59
C GLN A 247 -6.17 -17.32 -6.55
N ASP A 248 -5.48 -17.83 -5.53
CA ASP A 248 -4.92 -17.07 -4.40
C ASP A 248 -5.94 -16.36 -3.49
N HIS A 249 -7.20 -16.72 -3.60
CA HIS A 249 -8.23 -16.28 -2.69
C HIS A 249 -8.04 -16.99 -1.33
N ILE A 250 -8.00 -16.21 -0.24
CA ILE A 250 -7.80 -16.72 1.11
C ILE A 250 -9.07 -16.42 1.91
N GLU A 251 -9.56 -17.42 2.65
CA GLU A 251 -10.73 -17.30 3.52
C GLU A 251 -10.41 -17.87 4.90
N CYS A 252 -10.79 -17.14 5.94
CA CYS A 252 -10.74 -17.62 7.31
C CYS A 252 -12.02 -18.37 7.65
N ALA A 253 -11.90 -19.64 8.02
CA ALA A 253 -13.06 -20.49 8.36
C ALA A 253 -13.77 -20.03 9.64
N GLU A 254 -13.07 -19.37 10.57
CA GLU A 254 -13.62 -18.96 11.87
C GLU A 254 -14.42 -17.66 11.80
N CYS A 255 -13.90 -16.62 11.13
CA CYS A 255 -14.54 -15.29 11.16
C CYS A 255 -15.04 -14.81 9.80
N GLY A 256 -14.75 -15.53 8.71
CA GLY A 256 -15.18 -15.15 7.38
C GLY A 256 -14.39 -13.99 6.77
N ASN A 257 -13.25 -13.59 7.36
CA ASN A 257 -12.31 -12.63 6.72
C ASN A 257 -11.81 -13.21 5.40
N VAL A 258 -11.74 -12.40 4.35
CA VAL A 258 -11.44 -12.85 2.98
C VAL A 258 -10.39 -11.96 2.33
N HIS A 259 -9.39 -12.58 1.71
CA HIS A 259 -8.50 -11.93 0.75
C HIS A 259 -8.91 -12.31 -0.67
N THR A 260 -9.08 -11.33 -1.53
CA THR A 260 -9.31 -11.54 -2.96
C THR A 260 -8.08 -11.05 -3.73
N PRO A 261 -7.38 -11.94 -4.43
CA PRO A 261 -6.19 -11.55 -5.19
C PRO A 261 -6.53 -10.59 -6.31
N LYS A 262 -5.53 -9.80 -6.72
CA LYS A 262 -5.61 -8.96 -7.91
C LYS A 262 -5.92 -9.85 -9.11
N SER A 263 -7.05 -9.60 -9.80
CA SER A 263 -7.39 -10.39 -10.99
C SER A 263 -6.46 -10.01 -12.13
N ALA A 264 -5.68 -10.98 -12.63
CA ALA A 264 -4.86 -10.86 -13.84
C ALA A 264 -5.73 -10.96 -15.14
N GLU A 265 -6.93 -10.42 -15.13
CA GLU A 265 -7.74 -10.35 -16.34
C GLU A 265 -7.48 -9.03 -17.06
N SER A 266 -6.50 -9.06 -17.99
CA SER A 266 -6.46 -8.08 -19.08
C SER A 266 -7.79 -8.16 -19.83
N TYR A 267 -8.58 -7.09 -19.78
CA TYR A 267 -9.72 -6.91 -20.65
C TYR A 267 -9.22 -6.90 -22.09
N ASP A 268 -9.49 -7.98 -22.81
CA ASP A 268 -9.21 -8.08 -24.25
C ASP A 268 -10.26 -7.23 -25.01
N ASP A 269 -9.89 -6.01 -25.37
CA ASP A 269 -10.67 -5.06 -26.17
C ASP A 269 -10.81 -5.48 -27.65
N SER A 270 -10.72 -6.76 -27.99
CA SER A 270 -10.81 -7.24 -29.39
C SER A 270 -12.23 -7.35 -29.93
N TYR A 271 -13.26 -6.76 -29.29
CA TYR A 271 -14.63 -6.71 -29.81
C TYR A 271 -15.21 -5.27 -29.77
N LEU A 272 -14.64 -4.36 -30.56
CA LEU A 272 -15.36 -3.19 -31.12
C LEU A 272 -14.84 -2.86 -32.51
#